data_762df42af2d0977b4720cc93103878d4
#
_entry.id   762df42af2d0977b4720cc93103878d4
#
_cell.length_a   1.000
_cell.length_b   1.000
_cell.length_c   1.000
_cell.angle_alpha   90.00
_cell.angle_beta   90.00
_cell.angle_gamma   90.00
#
_symmetry.space_group_name_H-M   'P 1'
#
loop_
_entity.id
_entity.type
_entity.pdbx_description
1 polymer ?
#
loop_
_entity_poly.entity_id
_entity_poly.type
_entity_poly.pdbx_seq_one_letter_code
_entity_poly.pdbx_strand_id
1 'polypeptide(L)'
;MCIRDRLYIVYLWLFFVPVFLVLTILTAVTVIIGCLLGGEKIFAYYPGMIWSRLTCYLALCPVTVKGREHIDRKQSYVFVANHQGAFDIFLIYGFLGVPIKWVMKAGIAKIPFVGAACRAAGFIFVDNSTPKAAARSVLEAERCLRNGASVVVFPEGSRTYTGKMIRFKKGAYQMALGQHLPIIPITLNGPFDVLPIGSLNVHRHRMEMVIHPAVSTENIDTSHKGMQAFADQTQEIIASALWEEYK
;
A
#
# COMPACT_ATOMS: atom_id res chain seq x y z
N MET A 1 -21.18 2.07 24.65
CA MET A 1 -20.76 0.90 23.87
C MET A 1 -21.92 -0.09 23.80
N CYS A 2 -22.39 -0.40 22.59
CA CYS A 2 -23.54 -1.30 22.36
C CYS A 2 -23.14 -2.76 22.68
N ILE A 3 -24.14 -3.63 23.02
CA ILE A 3 -23.88 -5.08 23.24
C ILE A 3 -23.17 -5.70 22.03
N ARG A 4 -23.55 -5.30 20.83
CA ARG A 4 -22.96 -5.75 19.57
C ARG A 4 -21.47 -5.40 19.46
N ASP A 5 -21.05 -4.24 19.97
CA ASP A 5 -19.65 -3.82 19.98
C ASP A 5 -18.82 -4.67 20.95
N ARG A 6 -19.39 -5.04 22.10
CA ARG A 6 -18.73 -5.92 23.07
C ARG A 6 -18.53 -7.33 22.51
N LEU A 7 -19.54 -7.89 21.84
CA LEU A 7 -19.43 -9.19 21.17
C LEU A 7 -18.37 -9.15 20.07
N TYR A 8 -18.29 -8.06 19.31
CA TYR A 8 -17.27 -7.90 18.29
C TYR A 8 -15.84 -7.83 18.86
N ILE A 9 -15.64 -7.14 20.00
CA ILE A 9 -14.35 -7.12 20.69
C ILE A 9 -13.94 -8.52 21.16
N VAL A 10 -14.89 -9.29 21.73
CA VAL A 10 -14.63 -10.69 22.12
C VAL A 10 -14.23 -11.52 20.91
N TYR A 11 -14.98 -11.40 19.80
CA TYR A 11 -14.64 -12.05 18.53
C TYR A 11 -13.24 -11.69 18.05
N LEU A 12 -12.88 -10.40 18.08
CA LEU A 12 -11.56 -9.93 17.65
C LEU A 12 -10.44 -10.58 18.42
N TRP A 13 -10.50 -10.58 19.75
CA TRP A 13 -9.40 -11.08 20.57
C TRP A 13 -9.34 -12.60 20.67
N LEU A 14 -10.48 -13.29 20.68
CA LEU A 14 -10.51 -14.75 20.80
C LEU A 14 -10.41 -15.49 19.47
N PHE A 15 -10.81 -14.84 18.36
CA PHE A 15 -10.83 -15.50 17.05
C PHE A 15 -9.98 -14.77 16.02
N PHE A 16 -10.28 -13.49 15.72
CA PHE A 16 -9.61 -12.77 14.64
C PHE A 16 -8.10 -12.67 14.87
N VAL A 17 -7.65 -12.18 16.03
CA VAL A 17 -6.22 -11.96 16.30
C VAL A 17 -5.41 -13.25 16.26
N PRO A 18 -5.79 -14.36 16.94
CA PRO A 18 -5.08 -15.62 16.81
C PRO A 18 -5.04 -16.16 15.38
N VAL A 19 -6.16 -16.12 14.66
CA VAL A 19 -6.22 -16.59 13.26
C VAL A 19 -5.35 -15.72 12.37
N PHE A 20 -5.40 -14.39 12.53
CA PHE A 20 -4.58 -13.44 11.78
C PHE A 20 -3.08 -13.70 11.97
N LEU A 21 -2.63 -13.96 13.21
CA LEU A 21 -1.23 -14.27 13.50
C LEU A 21 -0.79 -15.58 12.83
N VAL A 22 -1.60 -16.64 12.93
CA VAL A 22 -1.32 -17.92 12.26
C VAL A 22 -1.26 -17.74 10.74
N LEU A 23 -2.25 -17.07 10.14
CA LEU A 23 -2.27 -16.80 8.71
C LEU A 23 -1.06 -15.96 8.26
N THR A 24 -0.64 -14.99 9.08
CA THR A 24 0.54 -14.16 8.78
C THR A 24 1.81 -15.01 8.75
N ILE A 25 2.01 -15.89 9.73
CA ILE A 25 3.17 -16.79 9.77
C ILE A 25 3.15 -17.77 8.59
N LEU A 26 2.01 -18.42 8.33
CA LEU A 26 1.86 -19.34 7.21
C LEU A 26 2.13 -18.67 5.87
N THR A 27 1.58 -17.48 5.66
CA THR A 27 1.82 -16.68 4.45
C THR A 27 3.29 -16.33 4.32
N ALA A 28 3.92 -15.86 5.39
CA ALA A 28 5.34 -15.50 5.36
C ALA A 28 6.23 -16.70 5.02
N VAL A 29 5.99 -17.86 5.64
CA VAL A 29 6.71 -19.11 5.34
C VAL A 29 6.50 -19.53 3.88
N THR A 30 5.25 -19.46 3.38
CA THR A 30 4.93 -19.80 1.99
C THR A 30 5.66 -18.88 1.00
N VAL A 31 5.68 -17.56 1.27
CA VAL A 31 6.43 -16.59 0.45
C VAL A 31 7.92 -16.90 0.47
N ILE A 32 8.51 -17.11 1.65
CA ILE A 32 9.95 -17.38 1.78
C ILE A 32 10.33 -18.64 1.02
N ILE A 33 9.68 -19.76 1.30
CA ILE A 33 9.99 -21.04 0.67
C ILE A 33 9.75 -20.98 -0.85
N GLY A 34 8.59 -20.45 -1.27
CA GLY A 34 8.25 -20.38 -2.68
C GLY A 34 9.21 -19.50 -3.50
N CYS A 35 9.65 -18.37 -2.95
CA CYS A 35 10.65 -17.52 -3.60
C CYS A 35 12.04 -18.16 -3.62
N LEU A 36 12.46 -18.84 -2.54
CA LEU A 36 13.74 -19.57 -2.50
C LEU A 36 13.80 -20.72 -3.51
N LEU A 37 12.66 -21.35 -3.80
CA LEU A 37 12.55 -22.40 -4.82
C LEU A 37 12.42 -21.85 -6.27
N GLY A 38 12.62 -20.55 -6.48
CA GLY A 38 12.56 -19.90 -7.79
C GLY A 38 11.16 -19.54 -8.28
N GLY A 39 10.13 -19.71 -7.45
CA GLY A 39 8.74 -19.37 -7.78
C GLY A 39 8.36 -17.91 -7.52
N GLU A 40 9.28 -16.94 -7.58
CA GLU A 40 9.07 -15.54 -7.24
C GLU A 40 7.85 -14.91 -7.94
N LYS A 41 7.62 -15.22 -9.22
CA LYS A 41 6.49 -14.68 -10.01
C LYS A 41 5.12 -14.98 -9.37
N ILE A 42 5.00 -16.07 -8.65
CA ILE A 42 3.76 -16.52 -7.99
C ILE A 42 3.82 -16.18 -6.50
N PHE A 43 4.87 -16.62 -5.82
CA PHE A 43 4.92 -16.59 -4.37
C PHE A 43 5.22 -15.20 -3.78
N ALA A 44 5.80 -14.28 -4.56
CA ALA A 44 5.98 -12.90 -4.10
C ALA A 44 4.67 -12.09 -4.06
N TYR A 45 3.59 -12.55 -4.69
CA TYR A 45 2.34 -11.78 -4.74
C TYR A 45 1.12 -12.55 -4.22
N TYR A 46 0.80 -13.72 -4.79
CA TYR A 46 -0.49 -14.38 -4.53
C TYR A 46 -0.74 -14.77 -3.06
N PRO A 47 0.23 -15.32 -2.30
CA PRO A 47 -0.02 -15.62 -0.89
C PRO A 47 -0.35 -14.39 -0.07
N GLY A 48 0.36 -13.27 -0.28
CA GLY A 48 0.09 -11.99 0.37
C GLY A 48 -1.25 -11.38 -0.05
N MET A 49 -1.65 -11.53 -1.32
CA MET A 49 -2.97 -11.11 -1.80
C MET A 49 -4.09 -11.88 -1.08
N ILE A 50 -3.97 -13.21 -0.98
CA ILE A 50 -4.95 -14.06 -0.29
C ILE A 50 -5.02 -13.70 1.18
N TRP A 51 -3.88 -13.60 1.85
CA TRP A 51 -3.79 -13.17 3.25
C TRP A 51 -4.48 -11.83 3.49
N SER A 52 -4.25 -10.84 2.62
CA SER A 52 -4.87 -9.53 2.72
C SER A 52 -6.39 -9.59 2.59
N ARG A 53 -6.92 -10.37 1.62
CA ARG A 53 -8.36 -10.58 1.46
C ARG A 53 -8.98 -11.26 2.67
N LEU A 54 -8.36 -12.35 3.13
CA LEU A 54 -8.82 -13.07 4.32
C LEU A 54 -8.84 -12.16 5.55
N THR A 55 -7.83 -11.31 5.72
CA THR A 55 -7.78 -10.32 6.82
C THR A 55 -8.97 -9.37 6.77
N CYS A 56 -9.30 -8.80 5.61
CA CYS A 56 -10.47 -7.92 5.48
C CYS A 56 -11.79 -8.67 5.76
N TYR A 57 -11.95 -9.90 5.26
CA TYR A 57 -13.15 -10.70 5.49
C TYR A 57 -13.30 -11.11 6.96
N LEU A 58 -12.22 -11.58 7.59
CA LEU A 58 -12.20 -11.94 9.01
C LEU A 58 -12.42 -10.72 9.92
N ALA A 59 -11.93 -9.55 9.53
CA ALA A 59 -12.22 -8.31 10.25
C ALA A 59 -13.67 -7.82 10.02
N LEU A 60 -14.46 -8.52 9.20
CA LEU A 60 -15.82 -8.13 8.81
C LEU A 60 -15.91 -6.73 8.18
N CYS A 61 -14.88 -6.35 7.43
CA CYS A 61 -14.77 -5.06 6.74
C CYS A 61 -15.11 -5.22 5.26
N PRO A 62 -16.34 -4.84 4.81
CA PRO A 62 -16.71 -4.92 3.41
C PRO A 62 -15.82 -4.01 2.54
N VAL A 63 -15.41 -4.51 1.38
CA VAL A 63 -14.52 -3.80 0.45
C VAL A 63 -15.26 -3.54 -0.86
N THR A 64 -15.19 -2.29 -1.32
CA THR A 64 -15.65 -1.87 -2.65
C THR A 64 -14.45 -1.37 -3.46
N VAL A 65 -14.36 -1.75 -4.73
CA VAL A 65 -13.30 -1.29 -5.63
C VAL A 65 -13.91 -0.73 -6.91
N LYS A 66 -13.48 0.46 -7.30
CA LYS A 66 -13.89 1.16 -8.53
C LYS A 66 -12.65 1.46 -9.39
N GLY A 67 -12.82 1.52 -10.71
CA GLY A 67 -11.78 1.98 -11.64
C GLY A 67 -10.70 0.96 -11.99
N ARG A 68 -10.93 -0.35 -11.78
CA ARG A 68 -9.95 -1.39 -12.19
C ARG A 68 -9.66 -1.41 -13.68
N GLU A 69 -10.59 -0.97 -14.49
CA GLU A 69 -10.48 -0.81 -15.94
C GLU A 69 -9.38 0.17 -16.36
N HIS A 70 -8.92 1.04 -15.47
CA HIS A 70 -7.83 1.99 -15.72
C HIS A 70 -6.44 1.32 -15.69
N ILE A 71 -6.34 0.05 -15.26
CA ILE A 71 -5.07 -0.67 -15.18
C ILE A 71 -4.89 -1.56 -16.42
N ASP A 72 -3.95 -1.20 -17.28
CA ASP A 72 -3.44 -2.14 -18.29
C ASP A 72 -2.44 -3.10 -17.63
N ARG A 73 -2.77 -4.38 -17.62
CA ARG A 73 -1.93 -5.43 -17.01
C ARG A 73 -0.60 -5.68 -17.72
N LYS A 74 -0.42 -5.12 -18.92
CA LYS A 74 0.80 -5.24 -19.70
C LYS A 74 1.79 -4.12 -19.45
N GLN A 75 1.38 -3.10 -18.70
CA GLN A 75 2.18 -1.92 -18.38
C GLN A 75 2.57 -1.87 -16.91
N SER A 76 3.75 -1.33 -16.62
CA SER A 76 4.20 -1.02 -15.26
C SER A 76 3.76 0.38 -14.85
N TYR A 77 3.49 0.54 -13.55
CA TYR A 77 3.00 1.79 -12.98
C TYR A 77 3.68 2.12 -11.65
N VAL A 78 3.72 3.40 -11.34
CA VAL A 78 3.88 3.86 -9.97
C VAL A 78 2.50 4.18 -9.41
N PHE A 79 1.98 3.32 -8.55
CA PHE A 79 0.72 3.57 -7.84
C PHE A 79 0.99 4.48 -6.65
N VAL A 80 0.19 5.55 -6.54
CA VAL A 80 0.29 6.56 -5.49
C VAL A 80 -1.02 6.62 -4.74
N ALA A 81 -1.00 6.42 -3.42
CA ALA A 81 -2.21 6.39 -2.60
C ALA A 81 -2.08 7.27 -1.36
N ASN A 82 -3.21 7.78 -0.83
CA ASN A 82 -3.27 8.36 0.50
C ASN A 82 -3.09 7.27 1.58
N HIS A 83 -2.63 7.65 2.77
CA HIS A 83 -2.25 6.70 3.82
C HIS A 83 -3.02 6.93 5.12
N GLN A 84 -4.15 6.24 5.25
CA GLN A 84 -5.08 6.41 6.37
C GLN A 84 -4.77 5.51 7.56
N GLY A 85 -4.46 4.24 7.33
CA GLY A 85 -4.34 3.26 8.40
C GLY A 85 -3.53 2.02 8.03
N ALA A 86 -3.47 1.05 8.94
CA ALA A 86 -2.81 -0.22 8.65
C ALA A 86 -3.59 -1.05 7.61
N PHE A 87 -4.90 -0.85 7.52
CA PHE A 87 -5.74 -1.57 6.56
C PHE A 87 -5.58 -1.11 5.11
N ASP A 88 -4.89 0.01 4.84
CA ASP A 88 -4.50 0.41 3.48
C ASP A 88 -3.73 -0.69 2.75
N ILE A 89 -2.84 -1.37 3.49
CA ILE A 89 -2.02 -2.46 2.95
C ILE A 89 -2.91 -3.63 2.50
N PHE A 90 -3.85 -4.06 3.36
CA PHE A 90 -4.76 -5.16 3.04
C PHE A 90 -5.70 -4.79 1.91
N LEU A 91 -6.16 -3.54 1.85
CA LEU A 91 -7.05 -3.04 0.81
C LEU A 91 -6.35 -3.04 -0.56
N ILE A 92 -5.17 -2.46 -0.67
CA ILE A 92 -4.41 -2.42 -1.93
C ILE A 92 -3.95 -3.83 -2.31
N TYR A 93 -3.23 -4.52 -1.41
CA TYR A 93 -2.59 -5.79 -1.75
C TYR A 93 -3.62 -6.88 -2.09
N GLY A 94 -4.73 -6.92 -1.36
CA GLY A 94 -5.81 -7.87 -1.59
C GLY A 94 -6.64 -7.59 -2.84
N PHE A 95 -6.83 -6.33 -3.19
CA PHE A 95 -7.93 -5.97 -4.10
C PHE A 95 -7.52 -5.16 -5.33
N LEU A 96 -6.27 -4.71 -5.47
CA LEU A 96 -5.78 -3.98 -6.66
C LEU A 96 -5.86 -4.84 -7.95
N GLY A 97 -5.52 -6.12 -7.84
CA GLY A 97 -5.71 -7.08 -8.94
C GLY A 97 -4.51 -7.23 -9.88
N VAL A 98 -3.39 -6.59 -9.60
CA VAL A 98 -2.12 -6.74 -10.34
C VAL A 98 -0.95 -6.93 -9.37
N PRO A 99 0.10 -7.67 -9.75
CA PRO A 99 1.31 -7.81 -8.95
C PRO A 99 2.01 -6.47 -8.74
N ILE A 100 2.44 -6.24 -7.50
CA ILE A 100 3.13 -5.01 -7.09
C ILE A 100 4.30 -5.31 -6.17
N LYS A 101 5.27 -4.40 -6.11
CA LYS A 101 6.28 -4.35 -5.08
C LYS A 101 5.97 -3.17 -4.14
N TRP A 102 6.06 -3.42 -2.85
CA TRP A 102 5.84 -2.38 -1.84
C TRP A 102 7.10 -1.55 -1.62
N VAL A 103 6.91 -0.25 -1.48
CA VAL A 103 7.91 0.68 -0.96
C VAL A 103 7.56 0.96 0.50
N MET A 104 8.39 0.50 1.44
CA MET A 104 8.07 0.49 2.86
C MET A 104 9.23 0.94 3.74
N LYS A 105 8.93 1.36 4.99
CA LYS A 105 9.97 1.78 5.95
C LYS A 105 10.91 0.62 6.30
N ALA A 106 12.22 0.89 6.38
CA ALA A 106 13.25 -0.09 6.75
C ALA A 106 12.97 -0.81 8.08
N GLY A 107 12.27 -0.17 9.01
CA GLY A 107 11.87 -0.77 10.29
C GLY A 107 11.02 -2.05 10.15
N ILE A 108 10.25 -2.20 9.06
CA ILE A 108 9.43 -3.41 8.80
C ILE A 108 10.32 -4.64 8.57
N ALA A 109 11.53 -4.46 8.05
CA ALA A 109 12.50 -5.53 7.88
C ALA A 109 12.90 -6.25 9.18
N LYS A 110 12.66 -5.62 10.34
CA LYS A 110 12.99 -6.15 11.68
C LYS A 110 11.87 -7.01 12.27
N ILE A 111 10.66 -6.99 11.69
CA ILE A 111 9.53 -7.79 12.19
C ILE A 111 9.78 -9.26 11.84
N PRO A 112 9.80 -10.18 12.83
CA PRO A 112 10.01 -11.60 12.59
C PRO A 112 9.05 -12.15 11.53
N PHE A 113 9.52 -13.09 10.72
CA PHE A 113 8.82 -13.68 9.57
C PHE A 113 8.43 -12.68 8.49
N VAL A 114 7.73 -11.58 8.82
CA VAL A 114 7.24 -10.57 7.88
C VAL A 114 8.41 -9.91 7.15
N GLY A 115 9.43 -9.44 7.87
CA GLY A 115 10.61 -8.82 7.27
C GLY A 115 11.38 -9.76 6.34
N ALA A 116 11.47 -11.04 6.68
CA ALA A 116 12.09 -12.06 5.84
C ALA A 116 11.27 -12.32 4.56
N ALA A 117 9.94 -12.44 4.69
CA ALA A 117 9.03 -12.60 3.56
C ALA A 117 9.07 -11.40 2.61
N CYS A 118 9.06 -10.16 3.16
CA CYS A 118 9.17 -8.94 2.35
C CYS A 118 10.50 -8.89 1.57
N ARG A 119 11.61 -9.31 2.18
CA ARG A 119 12.89 -9.43 1.46
C ARG A 119 12.86 -10.50 0.37
N ALA A 120 12.33 -11.67 0.67
CA ALA A 120 12.19 -12.75 -0.30
C ALA A 120 11.29 -12.36 -1.48
N ALA A 121 10.21 -11.59 -1.22
CA ALA A 121 9.33 -11.04 -2.24
C ALA A 121 9.96 -9.88 -3.04
N GLY A 122 11.16 -9.40 -2.69
CA GLY A 122 11.84 -8.30 -3.38
C GLY A 122 11.15 -6.95 -3.15
N PHE A 123 10.58 -6.71 -1.96
CA PHE A 123 10.01 -5.41 -1.61
C PHE A 123 11.11 -4.42 -1.24
N ILE A 124 10.85 -3.13 -1.46
CA ILE A 124 11.82 -2.04 -1.37
C ILE A 124 11.76 -1.43 0.03
N PHE A 125 12.87 -1.48 0.75
CA PHE A 125 12.96 -0.88 2.08
C PHE A 125 13.58 0.50 1.99
N VAL A 126 12.79 1.52 2.36
CA VAL A 126 13.23 2.92 2.35
C VAL A 126 13.82 3.28 3.72
N ASP A 127 15.04 3.77 3.68
CA ASP A 127 15.72 4.39 4.81
C ASP A 127 15.84 5.90 4.55
N ASN A 128 15.09 6.68 5.32
CA ASN A 128 15.11 8.14 5.26
C ASN A 128 16.00 8.78 6.36
N SER A 129 16.85 8.00 7.01
CA SER A 129 17.70 8.49 8.10
C SER A 129 18.76 9.50 7.61
N THR A 130 19.18 9.38 6.34
CA THR A 130 20.11 10.30 5.69
C THR A 130 19.70 10.55 4.23
N PRO A 131 20.07 11.71 3.64
CA PRO A 131 19.84 11.97 2.21
C PRO A 131 20.43 10.89 1.29
N LYS A 132 21.61 10.35 1.63
CA LYS A 132 22.28 9.28 0.88
C LYS A 132 21.48 7.97 0.94
N ALA A 133 20.92 7.60 2.09
CA ALA A 133 20.11 6.42 2.25
C ALA A 133 18.77 6.56 1.48
N ALA A 134 18.15 7.72 1.54
CA ALA A 134 16.95 8.02 0.77
C ALA A 134 17.18 7.92 -0.75
N ALA A 135 18.26 8.49 -1.26
CA ALA A 135 18.64 8.39 -2.67
C ALA A 135 18.87 6.93 -3.11
N ARG A 136 19.53 6.11 -2.27
CA ARG A 136 19.74 4.69 -2.54
C ARG A 136 18.40 3.94 -2.65
N SER A 137 17.44 4.27 -1.81
CA SER A 137 16.11 3.66 -1.82
C SER A 137 15.35 4.00 -3.11
N VAL A 138 15.48 5.21 -3.62
CA VAL A 138 14.92 5.62 -4.93
C VAL A 138 15.54 4.80 -6.05
N LEU A 139 16.88 4.65 -6.08
CA LEU A 139 17.58 3.85 -7.09
C LEU A 139 17.15 2.37 -7.07
N GLU A 140 16.90 1.81 -5.89
CA GLU A 140 16.39 0.44 -5.77
C GLU A 140 14.99 0.30 -6.36
N ALA A 141 14.11 1.26 -6.08
CA ALA A 141 12.76 1.29 -6.65
C ALA A 141 12.80 1.43 -8.18
N GLU A 142 13.64 2.31 -8.71
CA GLU A 142 13.83 2.47 -10.15
C GLU A 142 14.35 1.18 -10.80
N ARG A 143 15.23 0.43 -10.13
CA ARG A 143 15.69 -0.87 -10.61
C ARG A 143 14.55 -1.89 -10.73
N CYS A 144 13.67 -1.94 -9.74
CA CYS A 144 12.48 -2.78 -9.79
C CYS A 144 11.56 -2.40 -10.95
N LEU A 145 11.33 -1.11 -11.17
CA LEU A 145 10.52 -0.59 -12.28
C LEU A 145 11.12 -0.94 -13.64
N ARG A 146 12.44 -0.80 -13.82
CA ARG A 146 13.13 -1.21 -15.06
C ARG A 146 12.96 -2.69 -15.38
N ASN A 147 12.80 -3.53 -14.37
CA ASN A 147 12.56 -4.97 -14.54
C ASN A 147 11.07 -5.29 -14.76
N GLY A 148 10.24 -4.30 -15.06
CA GLY A 148 8.82 -4.47 -15.38
C GLY A 148 7.89 -4.67 -14.19
N ALA A 149 8.35 -4.41 -12.95
CA ALA A 149 7.48 -4.43 -11.79
C ALA A 149 6.73 -3.11 -11.64
N SER A 150 5.51 -3.16 -11.13
CA SER A 150 4.81 -1.98 -10.61
C SER A 150 5.12 -1.78 -9.13
N VAL A 151 5.16 -0.56 -8.66
CA VAL A 151 5.39 -0.23 -7.25
C VAL A 151 4.21 0.53 -6.66
N VAL A 152 3.98 0.35 -5.35
CA VAL A 152 3.02 1.15 -4.59
C VAL A 152 3.77 2.01 -3.58
N VAL A 153 3.44 3.29 -3.55
CA VAL A 153 4.04 4.28 -2.67
C VAL A 153 2.94 5.07 -1.96
N PHE A 154 3.12 5.30 -0.68
CA PHE A 154 2.37 6.30 0.08
C PHE A 154 3.22 7.58 0.17
N PRO A 155 2.98 8.59 -0.66
CA PRO A 155 3.86 9.76 -0.74
C PRO A 155 3.79 10.66 0.49
N GLU A 156 2.78 10.51 1.33
CA GLU A 156 2.71 11.12 2.65
C GLU A 156 3.88 10.70 3.56
N GLY A 157 4.38 9.47 3.38
CA GLY A 157 5.50 8.89 4.13
C GLY A 157 5.16 8.46 5.56
N SER A 158 3.94 8.73 6.03
CA SER A 158 3.37 8.25 7.30
C SER A 158 1.86 8.21 7.22
N ARG A 159 1.23 7.41 8.07
CA ARG A 159 -0.23 7.42 8.25
C ARG A 159 -0.68 8.73 8.86
N THR A 160 -1.90 9.17 8.52
CA THR A 160 -2.53 10.34 9.14
C THR A 160 -3.01 10.05 10.57
N TYR A 161 -2.99 11.07 11.41
CA TYR A 161 -3.57 11.02 12.76
C TYR A 161 -5.02 11.54 12.82
N THR A 162 -5.47 12.22 11.76
CA THR A 162 -6.76 12.92 11.72
C THR A 162 -7.72 12.39 10.67
N GLY A 163 -7.28 11.42 9.84
CA GLY A 163 -7.99 10.98 8.64
C GLY A 163 -7.73 11.86 7.41
N LYS A 164 -7.29 13.11 7.60
CA LYS A 164 -7.02 14.04 6.49
C LYS A 164 -5.66 13.76 5.87
N MET A 165 -5.57 13.91 4.55
CA MET A 165 -4.30 13.78 3.82
C MET A 165 -3.28 14.82 4.25
N ILE A 166 -2.02 14.41 4.33
CA ILE A 166 -0.88 15.32 4.48
C ILE A 166 -0.17 15.50 3.13
N ARG A 167 0.67 16.52 3.05
CA ARG A 167 1.34 16.90 1.82
C ARG A 167 2.18 15.77 1.24
N PHE A 168 2.11 15.57 -0.08
CA PHE A 168 2.84 14.55 -0.80
C PHE A 168 4.31 14.92 -1.00
N LYS A 169 5.18 13.95 -0.72
CA LYS A 169 6.64 14.02 -0.94
C LYS A 169 6.99 13.58 -2.35
N LYS A 170 8.08 14.09 -2.87
CA LYS A 170 8.48 13.95 -4.28
C LYS A 170 9.05 12.58 -4.67
N GLY A 171 9.40 11.72 -3.71
CA GLY A 171 10.11 10.46 -3.98
C GLY A 171 9.41 9.54 -4.98
N ALA A 172 8.08 9.39 -4.88
CA ALA A 172 7.28 8.61 -5.84
C ALA A 172 7.34 9.18 -7.26
N TYR A 173 7.32 10.50 -7.37
CA TYR A 173 7.35 11.23 -8.63
C TYR A 173 8.72 11.18 -9.30
N GLN A 174 9.80 11.26 -8.52
CA GLN A 174 11.17 11.04 -9.01
C GLN A 174 11.32 9.65 -9.63
N MET A 175 10.81 8.60 -8.97
CA MET A 175 10.83 7.25 -9.51
C MET A 175 10.06 7.12 -10.83
N ALA A 176 8.86 7.70 -10.91
CA ALA A 176 8.01 7.65 -12.10
C ALA A 176 8.64 8.40 -13.28
N LEU A 177 9.08 9.64 -13.05
CA LEU A 177 9.72 10.49 -14.06
C LEU A 177 11.06 9.90 -14.54
N GLY A 178 11.88 9.37 -13.62
CA GLY A 178 13.17 8.76 -13.96
C GLY A 178 13.06 7.49 -14.80
N GLN A 179 11.90 6.85 -14.85
CA GLN A 179 11.62 5.64 -15.65
C GLN A 179 10.55 5.87 -16.73
N HIS A 180 10.09 7.10 -16.94
CA HIS A 180 9.01 7.46 -17.89
C HIS A 180 7.76 6.58 -17.72
N LEU A 181 7.42 6.23 -16.49
CA LEU A 181 6.27 5.39 -16.18
C LEU A 181 5.09 6.26 -15.72
N PRO A 182 3.87 5.96 -16.16
CA PRO A 182 2.70 6.67 -15.70
C PRO A 182 2.43 6.41 -14.22
N ILE A 183 1.80 7.39 -13.57
CA ILE A 183 1.30 7.28 -12.21
C ILE A 183 -0.18 6.92 -12.25
N ILE A 184 -0.59 5.94 -11.44
CA ILE A 184 -2.02 5.72 -11.15
C ILE A 184 -2.30 6.19 -9.73
N PRO A 185 -3.08 7.28 -9.56
CA PRO A 185 -3.57 7.71 -8.27
C PRO A 185 -4.62 6.74 -7.73
N ILE A 186 -4.60 6.47 -6.44
CA ILE A 186 -5.56 5.60 -5.74
C ILE A 186 -6.09 6.35 -4.53
N THR A 187 -7.40 6.48 -4.43
CA THR A 187 -8.06 6.98 -3.22
C THR A 187 -8.48 5.82 -2.34
N LEU A 188 -8.08 5.86 -1.08
CA LEU A 188 -8.49 4.92 -0.03
C LEU A 188 -9.42 5.63 0.94
N ASN A 189 -10.58 5.04 1.19
CA ASN A 189 -11.57 5.50 2.15
C ASN A 189 -11.88 4.39 3.14
N GLY A 190 -11.99 4.72 4.42
CA GLY A 190 -12.41 3.84 5.50
C GLY A 190 -11.30 3.19 6.33
N PRO A 191 -10.08 2.93 5.85
CA PRO A 191 -9.02 2.32 6.66
C PRO A 191 -8.68 3.07 7.94
N PHE A 192 -8.87 4.40 7.98
CA PHE A 192 -8.70 5.21 9.18
C PHE A 192 -9.65 4.77 10.29
N ASP A 193 -10.93 4.56 9.96
CA ASP A 193 -11.94 4.15 10.94
C ASP A 193 -11.83 2.67 11.32
N VAL A 194 -11.24 1.84 10.45
CA VAL A 194 -10.98 0.43 10.76
C VAL A 194 -9.88 0.28 11.80
N LEU A 195 -8.73 0.94 11.62
CA LEU A 195 -7.62 0.86 12.57
C LEU A 195 -6.77 2.14 12.53
N PRO A 196 -7.18 3.18 13.29
CA PRO A 196 -6.43 4.41 13.39
C PRO A 196 -5.06 4.18 14.03
N ILE A 197 -4.13 5.10 13.76
CA ILE A 197 -2.78 5.05 14.33
C ILE A 197 -2.85 5.10 15.87
N GLY A 198 -2.09 4.22 16.53
CA GLY A 198 -2.06 4.13 18.00
C GLY A 198 -3.16 3.27 18.62
N SER A 199 -4.15 2.80 17.84
CA SER A 199 -5.14 1.83 18.29
C SER A 199 -4.67 0.40 18.04
N LEU A 200 -5.06 -0.52 18.93
CA LEU A 200 -4.97 -1.97 18.73
C LEU A 200 -6.35 -2.60 18.46
N ASN A 201 -7.41 -1.81 18.58
CA ASN A 201 -8.77 -2.29 18.37
C ASN A 201 -9.16 -2.06 16.91
N VAL A 202 -9.37 -3.13 16.18
CA VAL A 202 -9.96 -3.11 14.84
C VAL A 202 -11.45 -2.81 14.98
N HIS A 203 -11.96 -1.89 14.18
CA HIS A 203 -13.38 -1.56 14.12
C HIS A 203 -13.97 -2.08 12.82
N ARG A 204 -15.19 -2.60 12.89
CA ARG A 204 -15.94 -2.99 11.70
C ARG A 204 -16.37 -1.74 10.95
N HIS A 205 -15.76 -1.49 9.81
CA HIS A 205 -16.12 -0.38 8.92
C HIS A 205 -16.01 -0.79 7.45
N ARG A 206 -16.78 -0.14 6.58
CA ARG A 206 -16.64 -0.32 5.13
C ARG A 206 -15.33 0.33 4.64
N MET A 207 -14.76 -0.25 3.60
CA MET A 207 -13.58 0.32 2.93
C MET A 207 -13.84 0.44 1.43
N GLU A 208 -13.32 1.51 0.84
CA GLU A 208 -13.41 1.73 -0.60
C GLU A 208 -12.04 2.07 -1.17
N MET A 209 -11.74 1.49 -2.33
CA MET A 209 -10.58 1.84 -3.15
C MET A 209 -11.07 2.37 -4.49
N VAL A 210 -10.71 3.59 -4.84
CA VAL A 210 -10.98 4.19 -6.14
C VAL A 210 -9.66 4.32 -6.90
N ILE A 211 -9.55 3.61 -8.01
CA ILE A 211 -8.39 3.64 -8.91
C ILE A 211 -8.70 4.66 -10.00
N HIS A 212 -7.91 5.72 -10.06
CA HIS A 212 -8.11 6.78 -11.05
C HIS A 212 -7.41 6.46 -12.38
N PRO A 213 -7.77 7.16 -13.48
CA PRO A 213 -7.04 7.05 -14.72
C PRO A 213 -5.55 7.34 -14.55
N ALA A 214 -4.73 6.68 -15.37
CA ALA A 214 -3.30 6.90 -15.36
C ALA A 214 -2.96 8.33 -15.78
N VAL A 215 -2.04 8.97 -15.06
CA VAL A 215 -1.49 10.29 -15.37
C VAL A 215 -0.13 10.10 -16.02
N SER A 216 0.03 10.61 -17.25
CA SER A 216 1.30 10.54 -18.00
C SER A 216 2.38 11.36 -17.30
N THR A 217 3.62 10.86 -17.39
CA THR A 217 4.83 11.57 -16.97
C THR A 217 5.51 12.30 -18.14
N GLU A 218 4.96 12.20 -19.35
CA GLU A 218 5.46 12.90 -20.52
C GLU A 218 5.26 14.41 -20.36
N ASN A 219 6.27 15.18 -20.77
CA ASN A 219 6.28 16.65 -20.73
C ASN A 219 6.16 17.26 -19.31
N ILE A 220 6.32 16.47 -18.25
CA ILE A 220 6.37 17.01 -16.88
C ILE A 220 7.74 17.67 -16.64
N ASP A 221 7.73 18.88 -16.13
CA ASP A 221 8.94 19.58 -15.69
C ASP A 221 9.63 18.79 -14.56
N THR A 222 10.85 18.33 -14.82
CA THR A 222 11.66 17.57 -13.87
C THR A 222 12.35 18.43 -12.82
N SER A 223 12.17 19.78 -12.88
CA SER A 223 12.63 20.67 -11.83
C SER A 223 11.98 20.34 -10.48
N HIS A 224 12.60 20.81 -9.41
CA HIS A 224 12.05 20.65 -8.06
C HIS A 224 10.64 21.25 -7.94
N LYS A 225 10.34 22.34 -8.67
CA LYS A 225 9.03 23.00 -8.68
C LYS A 225 8.02 22.20 -9.52
N GLY A 226 8.42 21.73 -10.70
CA GLY A 226 7.56 20.93 -11.58
C GLY A 226 7.17 19.62 -10.95
N MET A 227 8.11 18.88 -10.32
CA MET A 227 7.80 17.66 -9.58
C MET A 227 6.83 17.91 -8.40
N GLN A 228 6.92 19.07 -7.72
CA GLN A 228 5.96 19.38 -6.67
C GLN A 228 4.58 19.69 -7.23
N ALA A 229 4.50 20.45 -8.32
CA ALA A 229 3.22 20.71 -9.00
C ALA A 229 2.54 19.40 -9.45
N PHE A 230 3.30 18.45 -9.96
CA PHE A 230 2.80 17.14 -10.35
C PHE A 230 2.33 16.32 -9.13
N ALA A 231 3.03 16.42 -8.00
CA ALA A 231 2.60 15.80 -6.74
C ALA A 231 1.29 16.43 -6.22
N ASP A 232 1.19 17.75 -6.26
CA ASP A 232 0.00 18.49 -5.84
C ASP A 232 -1.20 18.15 -6.75
N GLN A 233 -1.01 18.07 -8.07
CA GLN A 233 -2.04 17.61 -9.03
C GLN A 233 -2.56 16.20 -8.72
N THR A 234 -1.67 15.25 -8.46
CA THR A 234 -2.09 13.89 -8.12
C THR A 234 -2.77 13.81 -6.75
N GLN A 235 -2.37 14.66 -5.81
CA GLN A 235 -3.04 14.80 -4.51
C GLN A 235 -4.47 15.32 -4.69
N GLU A 236 -4.71 16.28 -5.56
CA GLU A 236 -6.05 16.79 -5.89
C GLU A 236 -6.93 15.70 -6.51
N ILE A 237 -6.39 14.88 -7.43
CA ILE A 237 -7.11 13.73 -8.00
C ILE A 237 -7.55 12.78 -6.91
N ILE A 238 -6.66 12.42 -5.97
CA ILE A 238 -6.99 11.54 -4.85
C ILE A 238 -8.03 12.19 -3.93
N ALA A 239 -7.88 13.49 -3.63
CA ALA A 239 -8.81 14.26 -2.81
C ALA A 239 -10.23 14.29 -3.38
N SER A 240 -10.37 14.29 -4.72
CA SER A 240 -11.66 14.36 -5.38
C SER A 240 -12.60 13.21 -5.05
N ALA A 241 -12.05 12.02 -4.72
CA ALA A 241 -12.82 10.82 -4.40
C ALA A 241 -12.80 10.47 -2.90
N LEU A 242 -12.22 11.30 -2.03
CA LEU A 242 -12.32 11.11 -0.59
C LEU A 242 -13.76 11.30 -0.11
N TRP A 243 -14.14 10.51 0.87
CA TRP A 243 -15.38 10.73 1.61
C TRP A 243 -15.32 12.08 2.34
N GLU A 244 -16.49 12.71 2.57
CA GLU A 244 -16.58 14.06 3.14
C GLU A 244 -15.89 14.18 4.50
N GLU A 245 -15.93 13.13 5.33
CA GLU A 245 -15.30 13.09 6.64
C GLU A 245 -13.77 13.18 6.61
N TYR A 246 -13.13 12.94 5.43
CA TYR A 246 -11.67 12.98 5.26
C TYR A 246 -11.15 14.18 4.45
N LYS A 247 -12.05 15.05 3.97
CA LYS A 247 -11.72 16.28 3.26
C LYS A 247 -11.25 17.43 4.13
#